data_d0c9f55ef49def068d9ba068f2224141
#
_entry.id   d0c9f55ef49def068d9ba068f2224141
#
_cell.length_a   1.000
_cell.length_b   1.000
_cell.length_c   1.000
_cell.angle_alpha   90.00
_cell.angle_beta   90.00
_cell.angle_gamma   90.00
#
_symmetry.space_group_name_H-M   'P 1'
#
loop_
_entity.id
_entity.type
_entity.pdbx_description
1 polymer ?
#
loop_
_entity_poly.entity_id
_entity_poly.type
_entity_poly.pdbx_seq_one_letter_code
_entity_poly.pdbx_strand_id
1 'polypeptide(L)'
;GADIQEFTQLDTAEKGRELVERGWNLFNRLAAVRYPTLALVRGHCLGGGLELALACRYLLAVDESGTKMGLPEVMLGIFPGWGGMLRLPERVGPAAAMDMMLAGKTIDAKRAKRMGLADDCVPPRVMENAARMLVLSNQPRRPLPFMQKLLNGPLKRVVANGARKQVAKRARQEHYPAPYAIIDIWAKHNGNALVAPELVDGIVRSPTARNLVRVFFLQERLKSFGKSDDKSGDFKAKRVHVVGAGVMGGDIAAWCALRGLTVTLQDQSMERIAPAIKRAR
;
A
#
# COMPACT_ATOMS: atom_id res chain seq x y z
N GLY A 1 -4.38 -10.12 4.38
CA GLY A 1 -3.97 -9.93 3.01
C GLY A 1 -3.60 -11.25 2.35
N ALA A 2 -3.15 -11.19 1.11
CA ALA A 2 -2.61 -12.37 0.44
C ALA A 2 -1.28 -12.79 1.08
N ASP A 3 -1.00 -14.08 1.10
CA ASP A 3 0.33 -14.57 1.46
C ASP A 3 1.29 -14.28 0.30
N ILE A 4 2.28 -13.41 0.57
CA ILE A 4 3.26 -13.05 -0.45
C ILE A 4 4.12 -14.26 -0.87
N GLN A 5 4.21 -15.31 -0.04
CA GLN A 5 4.89 -16.55 -0.40
C GLN A 5 4.20 -17.27 -1.58
N GLU A 6 2.87 -17.18 -1.71
CA GLU A 6 2.16 -17.74 -2.86
C GLU A 6 2.68 -17.16 -4.19
N PHE A 7 3.11 -15.88 -4.20
CA PHE A 7 3.64 -15.26 -5.42
C PHE A 7 5.00 -15.84 -5.86
N THR A 8 5.75 -16.46 -4.96
CA THR A 8 7.00 -17.14 -5.34
C THR A 8 6.76 -18.45 -6.07
N GLN A 9 5.54 -18.99 -5.99
CA GLN A 9 5.13 -20.24 -6.61
C GLN A 9 4.41 -20.03 -7.95
N LEU A 10 4.21 -18.76 -8.37
CA LEU A 10 3.61 -18.41 -9.65
C LEU A 10 4.63 -18.55 -10.78
N ASP A 11 4.89 -19.79 -11.17
CA ASP A 11 5.83 -20.16 -12.24
C ASP A 11 5.19 -20.14 -13.63
N THR A 12 3.85 -20.21 -13.70
CA THR A 12 3.07 -20.19 -14.94
C THR A 12 2.01 -19.09 -14.95
N ALA A 13 1.64 -18.64 -16.14
CA ALA A 13 0.58 -17.66 -16.33
C ALA A 13 -0.79 -18.21 -15.88
N GLU A 14 -1.03 -19.51 -16.05
CA GLU A 14 -2.24 -20.20 -15.60
C GLU A 14 -2.43 -20.05 -14.09
N LYS A 15 -1.41 -20.37 -13.28
CA LYS A 15 -1.46 -20.21 -11.82
C LYS A 15 -1.72 -18.77 -11.41
N GLY A 16 -1.15 -17.80 -12.14
CA GLY A 16 -1.42 -16.39 -11.92
C GLY A 16 -2.88 -16.02 -12.16
N ARG A 17 -3.47 -16.51 -13.26
CA ARG A 17 -4.89 -16.31 -13.57
C ARG A 17 -5.80 -16.99 -12.55
N GLU A 18 -5.51 -18.21 -12.16
CA GLU A 18 -6.26 -18.95 -11.14
C GLU A 18 -6.26 -18.22 -9.79
N LEU A 19 -5.13 -17.65 -9.38
CA LEU A 19 -5.03 -16.85 -8.16
C LEU A 19 -5.93 -15.62 -8.23
N VAL A 20 -5.90 -14.89 -9.34
CA VAL A 20 -6.76 -13.72 -9.57
C VAL A 20 -8.23 -14.13 -9.56
N GLU A 21 -8.60 -15.22 -10.27
CA GLU A 21 -9.96 -15.71 -10.37
C GLU A 21 -10.51 -16.15 -9.01
N ARG A 22 -9.74 -16.90 -8.25
CA ARG A 22 -10.14 -17.37 -6.91
C ARG A 22 -10.55 -16.22 -6.01
N GLY A 23 -9.71 -15.20 -5.90
CA GLY A 23 -9.99 -14.06 -5.04
C GLY A 23 -11.08 -13.14 -5.58
N TRP A 24 -11.11 -12.91 -6.90
CA TRP A 24 -12.16 -12.14 -7.55
C TRP A 24 -13.55 -12.76 -7.32
N ASN A 25 -13.69 -14.06 -7.55
CA ASN A 25 -14.96 -14.76 -7.38
C ASN A 25 -15.39 -14.80 -5.90
N LEU A 26 -14.45 -15.03 -4.98
CA LEU A 26 -14.74 -15.04 -3.54
C LEU A 26 -15.25 -13.68 -3.07
N PHE A 27 -14.60 -12.59 -3.45
CA PHE A 27 -14.99 -11.24 -2.99
C PHE A 27 -16.24 -10.72 -3.70
N ASN A 28 -16.53 -11.17 -4.92
CA ASN A 28 -17.80 -10.90 -5.57
C ASN A 28 -18.95 -11.65 -4.88
N ARG A 29 -18.74 -12.89 -4.44
CA ARG A 29 -19.76 -13.63 -3.64
C ARG A 29 -20.04 -12.91 -2.32
N LEU A 30 -19.00 -12.41 -1.63
CA LEU A 30 -19.16 -11.62 -0.41
C LEU A 30 -19.93 -10.32 -0.69
N ALA A 31 -19.61 -9.62 -1.77
CA ALA A 31 -20.31 -8.39 -2.14
C ALA A 31 -21.79 -8.59 -2.51
N ALA A 32 -22.16 -9.80 -2.95
CA ALA A 32 -23.49 -10.17 -3.38
C ALA A 32 -24.40 -10.71 -2.27
N VAL A 33 -23.91 -10.87 -1.03
CA VAL A 33 -24.76 -11.35 0.08
C VAL A 33 -25.87 -10.36 0.42
N ARG A 34 -27.05 -10.86 0.77
CA ARG A 34 -28.25 -10.06 1.00
C ARG A 34 -28.25 -9.30 2.34
N TYR A 35 -27.57 -9.82 3.33
CA TYR A 35 -27.43 -9.17 4.64
C TYR A 35 -26.28 -8.16 4.64
N PRO A 36 -26.34 -7.12 5.50
CA PRO A 36 -25.27 -6.14 5.57
C PRO A 36 -23.99 -6.76 6.14
N THR A 37 -22.90 -6.57 5.41
CA THR A 37 -21.54 -6.96 5.83
C THR A 37 -20.77 -5.72 6.25
N LEU A 38 -19.92 -5.86 7.26
CA LEU A 38 -19.08 -4.77 7.76
C LEU A 38 -17.64 -5.23 7.92
N ALA A 39 -16.71 -4.47 7.36
CA ALA A 39 -15.29 -4.57 7.67
C ALA A 39 -14.94 -3.62 8.82
N LEU A 40 -14.56 -4.16 9.97
CA LEU A 40 -14.04 -3.39 11.10
C LEU A 40 -12.51 -3.39 11.03
N VAL A 41 -11.94 -2.26 10.62
CA VAL A 41 -10.50 -2.14 10.35
C VAL A 41 -9.77 -1.55 11.54
N ARG A 42 -8.90 -2.35 12.15
CA ARG A 42 -7.96 -1.96 13.19
C ARG A 42 -6.56 -2.45 12.83
N GLY A 43 -5.55 -1.57 12.87
CA GLY A 43 -4.21 -1.90 12.40
C GLY A 43 -4.08 -1.85 10.88
N HIS A 44 -3.22 -2.69 10.31
CA HIS A 44 -2.93 -2.67 8.87
C HIS A 44 -3.98 -3.43 8.06
N CYS A 45 -4.60 -2.74 7.11
CA CYS A 45 -5.53 -3.30 6.13
C CYS A 45 -5.00 -2.97 4.73
N LEU A 46 -4.10 -3.82 4.23
CA LEU A 46 -3.32 -3.57 3.02
C LEU A 46 -3.57 -4.66 1.97
N GLY A 47 -3.46 -4.29 0.70
CA GLY A 47 -3.55 -5.22 -0.42
C GLY A 47 -4.87 -5.98 -0.42
N GLY A 48 -4.81 -7.31 -0.61
CA GLY A 48 -5.98 -8.17 -0.57
C GLY A 48 -6.83 -8.03 0.70
N GLY A 49 -6.25 -7.58 1.83
CA GLY A 49 -7.02 -7.25 3.04
C GLY A 49 -7.93 -6.04 2.84
N LEU A 50 -7.46 -5.02 2.11
CA LEU A 50 -8.32 -3.89 1.74
C LEU A 50 -9.32 -4.27 0.66
N GLU A 51 -8.95 -5.15 -0.28
CA GLU A 51 -9.89 -5.66 -1.29
C GLU A 51 -11.05 -6.43 -0.66
N LEU A 52 -10.77 -7.25 0.38
CA LEU A 52 -11.78 -7.91 1.20
C LEU A 52 -12.69 -6.88 1.91
N ALA A 53 -12.09 -5.88 2.55
CA ALA A 53 -12.85 -4.83 3.23
C ALA A 53 -13.73 -4.02 2.27
N LEU A 54 -13.25 -3.75 1.05
CA LEU A 54 -14.00 -3.09 -0.01
C LEU A 54 -15.17 -3.94 -0.54
N ALA A 55 -15.10 -5.26 -0.44
CA ALA A 55 -16.17 -6.16 -0.80
C ALA A 55 -17.31 -6.17 0.26
N CYS A 56 -17.05 -5.73 1.48
CA CYS A 56 -18.08 -5.52 2.48
C CYS A 56 -18.94 -4.29 2.16
N ARG A 57 -20.21 -4.33 2.57
CA ARG A 57 -21.15 -3.22 2.41
C ARG A 57 -20.66 -1.98 3.15
N TYR A 58 -20.17 -2.13 4.39
CA TYR A 58 -19.67 -1.05 5.22
C TYR A 58 -18.20 -1.27 5.59
N LEU A 59 -17.48 -0.17 5.81
CA LEU A 59 -16.13 -0.15 6.32
C LEU A 59 -16.04 0.86 7.47
N LEU A 60 -15.77 0.37 8.67
CA LEU A 60 -15.53 1.17 9.87
C LEU A 60 -14.04 1.14 10.20
N ALA A 61 -13.42 2.32 10.32
CA ALA A 61 -12.01 2.44 10.67
C ALA A 61 -11.85 2.83 12.14
N VAL A 62 -10.90 2.17 12.83
CA VAL A 62 -10.56 2.51 14.21
C VAL A 62 -9.49 3.59 14.22
N ASP A 63 -9.74 4.69 14.98
CA ASP A 63 -8.82 5.82 15.12
C ASP A 63 -7.65 5.47 16.04
N GLU A 64 -6.66 4.80 15.49
CA GLU A 64 -5.39 4.48 16.12
C GLU A 64 -4.24 4.80 15.16
N SER A 65 -3.07 5.12 15.69
CA SER A 65 -1.87 5.45 14.88
C SER A 65 -1.42 4.29 13.98
N GLY A 66 -1.68 3.04 14.41
CA GLY A 66 -1.40 1.82 13.65
C GLY A 66 -2.41 1.50 12.55
N THR A 67 -3.58 2.17 12.51
CA THR A 67 -4.58 1.89 11.47
C THR A 67 -4.16 2.52 10.14
N LYS A 68 -3.83 1.66 9.18
CA LYS A 68 -3.38 2.04 7.83
C LYS A 68 -4.10 1.21 6.78
N MET A 69 -4.55 1.87 5.73
CA MET A 69 -5.25 1.26 4.60
C MET A 69 -4.60 1.63 3.28
N GLY A 70 -4.48 0.70 2.35
CA GLY A 70 -3.88 0.95 1.04
C GLY A 70 -3.85 -0.27 0.14
N LEU A 71 -3.54 -0.06 -1.13
CA LEU A 71 -3.30 -1.09 -2.14
C LEU A 71 -1.84 -0.97 -2.64
N PRO A 72 -0.87 -1.50 -1.90
CA PRO A 72 0.55 -1.35 -2.20
C PRO A 72 1.10 -2.40 -3.18
N GLU A 73 0.26 -3.14 -3.87
CA GLU A 73 0.64 -4.23 -4.79
C GLU A 73 1.65 -3.77 -5.85
N VAL A 74 1.52 -2.54 -6.29
CA VAL A 74 2.48 -1.94 -7.23
C VAL A 74 3.91 -1.98 -6.72
N MET A 75 4.14 -1.89 -5.40
CA MET A 75 5.48 -1.95 -4.80
C MET A 75 6.14 -3.33 -4.96
N LEU A 76 5.34 -4.35 -5.23
CA LEU A 76 5.80 -5.70 -5.57
C LEU A 76 5.80 -5.97 -7.08
N GLY A 77 5.52 -4.93 -7.90
CA GLY A 77 5.44 -5.06 -9.35
C GLY A 77 4.20 -5.81 -9.85
N ILE A 78 3.16 -5.92 -9.02
CA ILE A 78 1.89 -6.56 -9.32
C ILE A 78 0.73 -5.55 -9.20
N PHE A 79 -0.50 -5.99 -9.36
CA PHE A 79 -1.71 -5.17 -9.30
C PHE A 79 -2.73 -5.75 -8.31
N PRO A 80 -3.67 -4.94 -7.77
CA PRO A 80 -4.81 -5.41 -6.97
C PRO A 80 -5.74 -6.28 -7.83
N GLY A 81 -5.67 -7.59 -7.68
CA GLY A 81 -6.35 -8.55 -8.58
C GLY A 81 -7.76 -8.96 -8.14
N TRP A 82 -8.17 -8.68 -6.90
CA TRP A 82 -9.37 -9.24 -6.28
C TRP A 82 -10.52 -8.23 -6.16
N GLY A 83 -10.49 -7.20 -7.01
CA GLY A 83 -11.54 -6.21 -7.14
C GLY A 83 -11.21 -4.84 -6.55
N GLY A 84 -9.99 -4.62 -6.08
CA GLY A 84 -9.53 -3.30 -5.61
C GLY A 84 -9.58 -2.25 -6.71
N MET A 85 -9.17 -2.61 -7.93
CA MET A 85 -9.22 -1.71 -9.10
C MET A 85 -10.65 -1.35 -9.54
N LEU A 86 -11.66 -2.17 -9.19
CA LEU A 86 -13.08 -1.87 -9.41
C LEU A 86 -13.62 -1.00 -8.26
N ARG A 87 -13.49 -1.50 -7.02
CA ARG A 87 -14.22 -0.99 -5.85
C ARG A 87 -13.61 0.26 -5.24
N LEU A 88 -12.27 0.41 -5.27
CA LEU A 88 -11.63 1.59 -4.69
C LEU A 88 -12.04 2.88 -5.44
N PRO A 89 -12.00 2.95 -6.78
CA PRO A 89 -12.48 4.13 -7.51
C PRO A 89 -13.96 4.46 -7.28
N GLU A 90 -14.80 3.46 -7.02
CA GLU A 90 -16.20 3.65 -6.67
C GLU A 90 -16.41 4.23 -5.26
N ARG A 91 -15.43 4.06 -4.37
CA ARG A 91 -15.46 4.59 -3.00
C ARG A 91 -14.92 6.01 -2.91
N VAL A 92 -13.73 6.24 -3.44
CA VAL A 92 -12.95 7.47 -3.21
C VAL A 92 -12.83 8.36 -4.44
N GLY A 93 -13.38 7.93 -5.57
CA GLY A 93 -13.19 8.55 -6.87
C GLY A 93 -11.88 8.13 -7.56
N PRO A 94 -11.81 8.25 -8.88
CA PRO A 94 -10.74 7.66 -9.68
C PRO A 94 -9.37 8.32 -9.45
N ALA A 95 -9.30 9.62 -9.25
CA ALA A 95 -8.01 10.31 -9.05
C ALA A 95 -7.34 9.87 -7.74
N ALA A 96 -8.09 9.81 -6.63
CA ALA A 96 -7.58 9.36 -5.35
C ALA A 96 -7.24 7.86 -5.36
N ALA A 97 -8.06 7.05 -6.02
CA ALA A 97 -7.80 5.62 -6.19
C ALA A 97 -6.51 5.38 -6.99
N MET A 98 -6.30 6.10 -8.09
CA MET A 98 -5.06 6.01 -8.87
C MET A 98 -3.84 6.42 -8.05
N ASP A 99 -3.91 7.51 -7.27
CA ASP A 99 -2.80 7.91 -6.40
C ASP A 99 -2.46 6.82 -5.37
N MET A 100 -3.45 6.14 -4.80
CA MET A 100 -3.22 5.02 -3.87
C MET A 100 -2.63 3.79 -4.56
N MET A 101 -3.18 3.36 -5.70
CA MET A 101 -2.76 2.14 -6.40
C MET A 101 -1.44 2.30 -7.15
N LEU A 102 -1.19 3.45 -7.79
CA LEU A 102 0.01 3.65 -8.61
C LEU A 102 1.25 4.05 -7.80
N ALA A 103 1.05 4.59 -6.59
CA ALA A 103 2.15 4.95 -5.70
C ALA A 103 2.26 4.03 -4.48
N GLY A 104 1.37 3.05 -4.32
CA GLY A 104 1.34 2.16 -3.15
C GLY A 104 1.12 2.89 -1.82
N LYS A 105 0.47 4.06 -1.87
CA LYS A 105 0.28 4.91 -0.67
C LYS A 105 -0.70 4.29 0.30
N THR A 106 -0.37 4.42 1.58
CA THR A 106 -1.28 4.11 2.68
C THR A 106 -1.86 5.38 3.28
N ILE A 107 -3.08 5.29 3.78
CA ILE A 107 -3.80 6.37 4.46
C ILE A 107 -4.21 5.93 5.86
N ASP A 108 -4.32 6.88 6.79
CA ASP A 108 -4.82 6.66 8.15
C ASP A 108 -6.35 6.60 8.19
N ALA A 109 -6.90 6.23 9.35
CA ALA A 109 -8.34 6.08 9.58
C ALA A 109 -9.13 7.39 9.33
N LYS A 110 -8.61 8.53 9.81
CA LYS A 110 -9.27 9.83 9.63
C LYS A 110 -9.31 10.25 8.17
N ARG A 111 -8.22 10.03 7.45
CA ARG A 111 -8.15 10.32 6.01
C ARG A 111 -9.09 9.40 5.23
N ALA A 112 -9.16 8.11 5.61
CA ALA A 112 -10.07 7.16 4.99
C ALA A 112 -11.54 7.61 5.10
N LYS A 113 -11.98 8.10 6.28
CA LYS A 113 -13.32 8.68 6.46
C LYS A 113 -13.51 9.92 5.58
N ARG A 114 -12.57 10.86 5.61
CA ARG A 114 -12.68 12.10 4.81
C ARG A 114 -12.80 11.84 3.31
N MET A 115 -12.10 10.83 2.80
CA MET A 115 -12.10 10.45 1.39
C MET A 115 -13.35 9.62 0.99
N GLY A 116 -14.11 9.10 1.96
CA GLY A 116 -15.22 8.20 1.71
C GLY A 116 -14.82 6.73 1.53
N LEU A 117 -13.55 6.38 1.82
CA LEU A 117 -13.12 4.99 1.86
C LEU A 117 -13.78 4.26 3.04
N ALA A 118 -13.71 4.83 4.24
CA ALA A 118 -14.43 4.37 5.41
C ALA A 118 -15.75 5.15 5.59
N ASP A 119 -16.80 4.45 5.97
CA ASP A 119 -18.12 5.02 6.27
C ASP A 119 -18.05 5.79 7.59
N ASP A 120 -17.27 5.31 8.56
CA ASP A 120 -16.97 6.05 9.80
C ASP A 120 -15.55 5.76 10.33
N CYS A 121 -15.09 6.63 11.26
CA CYS A 121 -13.83 6.51 11.96
C CYS A 121 -14.05 6.80 13.44
N VAL A 122 -13.81 5.81 14.29
CA VAL A 122 -14.19 5.87 15.71
C VAL A 122 -13.05 5.46 16.64
N PRO A 123 -13.01 5.98 17.88
CA PRO A 123 -12.06 5.52 18.88
C PRO A 123 -12.24 4.03 19.22
N PRO A 124 -11.19 3.32 19.65
CA PRO A 124 -11.23 1.89 19.97
C PRO A 124 -12.33 1.51 20.95
N ARG A 125 -12.54 2.34 21.98
CA ARG A 125 -13.49 2.09 23.07
C ARG A 125 -14.95 1.96 22.63
N VAL A 126 -15.32 2.51 21.48
CA VAL A 126 -16.71 2.50 20.97
C VAL A 126 -16.87 1.72 19.69
N MET A 127 -15.82 1.07 19.19
CA MET A 127 -15.79 0.45 17.88
C MET A 127 -16.88 -0.61 17.69
N GLU A 128 -17.15 -1.45 18.69
CA GLU A 128 -18.16 -2.51 18.62
C GLU A 128 -19.58 -1.95 18.56
N ASN A 129 -19.88 -0.97 19.42
CA ASN A 129 -21.18 -0.29 19.41
C ASN A 129 -21.42 0.47 18.10
N ALA A 130 -20.39 1.19 17.62
CA ALA A 130 -20.50 1.90 16.35
C ALA A 130 -20.68 0.94 15.16
N ALA A 131 -19.98 -0.19 15.15
CA ALA A 131 -20.13 -1.25 14.16
C ALA A 131 -21.58 -1.80 14.16
N ARG A 132 -22.10 -2.11 15.35
CA ARG A 132 -23.48 -2.60 15.52
C ARG A 132 -24.50 -1.57 15.03
N MET A 133 -24.35 -0.31 15.44
CA MET A 133 -25.24 0.77 14.99
C MET A 133 -25.21 0.96 13.49
N LEU A 134 -24.04 0.92 12.87
CA LEU A 134 -23.88 1.09 11.42
C LEU A 134 -24.57 -0.04 10.64
N VAL A 135 -24.41 -1.29 11.09
CA VAL A 135 -25.07 -2.45 10.46
C VAL A 135 -26.59 -2.37 10.63
N LEU A 136 -27.08 -2.05 11.85
CA LEU A 136 -28.53 -2.00 12.15
C LEU A 136 -29.22 -0.82 11.46
N SER A 137 -28.51 0.30 11.22
CA SER A 137 -29.07 1.44 10.52
C SER A 137 -29.47 1.12 9.07
N ASN A 138 -28.85 0.11 8.50
CA ASN A 138 -29.06 -0.35 7.11
C ASN A 138 -29.07 0.79 6.06
N GLN A 139 -28.41 1.90 6.37
CA GLN A 139 -28.40 3.08 5.50
C GLN A 139 -27.60 2.81 4.23
N PRO A 140 -28.00 3.39 3.09
CA PRO A 140 -27.19 3.34 1.88
C PRO A 140 -25.87 4.09 2.10
N ARG A 141 -24.81 3.60 1.49
CA ARG A 141 -23.50 4.27 1.53
C ARG A 141 -23.58 5.62 0.84
N ARG A 142 -22.73 6.54 1.32
CA ARG A 142 -22.57 7.85 0.68
C ARG A 142 -22.18 7.67 -0.79
N PRO A 143 -22.98 8.18 -1.73
CA PRO A 143 -22.65 8.08 -3.15
C PRO A 143 -21.46 9.00 -3.49
N LEU A 144 -20.70 8.65 -4.52
CA LEU A 144 -19.72 9.56 -5.10
C LEU A 144 -20.40 10.85 -5.59
N PRO A 145 -19.74 12.01 -5.43
CA PRO A 145 -20.17 13.25 -6.06
C PRO A 145 -20.31 13.10 -7.57
N PHE A 146 -21.22 13.84 -8.18
CA PHE A 146 -21.56 13.72 -9.62
C PHE A 146 -20.30 13.78 -10.51
N MET A 147 -19.41 14.73 -10.29
CA MET A 147 -18.18 14.88 -11.06
C MET A 147 -17.29 13.63 -10.96
N GLN A 148 -17.18 13.05 -9.76
CA GLN A 148 -16.39 11.82 -9.55
C GLN A 148 -17.02 10.60 -10.26
N LYS A 149 -18.35 10.52 -10.31
CA LYS A 149 -19.07 9.51 -11.11
C LYS A 149 -18.76 9.67 -12.60
N LEU A 150 -18.77 10.91 -13.09
CA LEU A 150 -18.47 11.22 -14.50
C LEU A 150 -17.02 10.80 -14.85
N LEU A 151 -16.06 11.13 -13.99
CA LEU A 151 -14.65 10.75 -14.13
C LEU A 151 -14.41 9.24 -13.98
N ASN A 152 -15.24 8.52 -13.21
CA ASN A 152 -15.16 7.07 -13.08
C ASN A 152 -16.00 6.32 -14.15
N GLY A 153 -16.73 7.04 -14.98
CA GLY A 153 -17.57 6.54 -16.05
C GLY A 153 -17.10 7.01 -17.44
N PRO A 154 -17.86 7.86 -18.12
CA PRO A 154 -17.56 8.24 -19.51
C PRO A 154 -16.23 8.98 -19.69
N LEU A 155 -15.74 9.68 -18.66
CA LEU A 155 -14.47 10.40 -18.71
C LEU A 155 -13.27 9.59 -18.17
N LYS A 156 -13.40 8.28 -17.94
CA LYS A 156 -12.29 7.40 -17.50
C LYS A 156 -11.01 7.59 -18.30
N ARG A 157 -11.13 7.71 -19.63
CA ARG A 157 -9.97 7.87 -20.53
C ARG A 157 -9.16 9.13 -20.24
N VAL A 158 -9.81 10.21 -19.81
CA VAL A 158 -9.11 11.46 -19.44
C VAL A 158 -8.24 11.24 -18.21
N VAL A 159 -8.81 10.61 -17.17
CA VAL A 159 -8.07 10.27 -15.95
C VAL A 159 -6.93 9.29 -16.26
N ALA A 160 -7.20 8.24 -17.04
CA ALA A 160 -6.20 7.25 -17.42
C ALA A 160 -5.02 7.87 -18.19
N ASN A 161 -5.28 8.76 -19.14
CA ASN A 161 -4.24 9.45 -19.88
C ASN A 161 -3.40 10.36 -18.98
N GLY A 162 -4.03 11.07 -18.05
CA GLY A 162 -3.33 11.88 -17.04
C GLY A 162 -2.44 11.03 -16.14
N ALA A 163 -2.97 9.92 -15.61
CA ALA A 163 -2.24 8.97 -14.78
C ALA A 163 -1.05 8.35 -15.55
N ARG A 164 -1.27 7.93 -16.80
CA ARG A 164 -0.21 7.37 -17.66
C ARG A 164 0.93 8.36 -17.90
N LYS A 165 0.61 9.63 -18.20
CA LYS A 165 1.61 10.69 -18.34
C LYS A 165 2.41 10.91 -17.05
N GLN A 166 1.75 10.84 -15.89
CA GLN A 166 2.41 11.01 -14.62
C GLN A 166 3.33 9.82 -14.28
N VAL A 167 2.88 8.59 -14.53
CA VAL A 167 3.70 7.39 -14.37
C VAL A 167 4.91 7.42 -15.29
N ALA A 168 4.74 7.78 -16.57
CA ALA A 168 5.81 7.80 -17.55
C ALA A 168 6.97 8.75 -17.19
N LYS A 169 6.70 9.79 -16.39
CA LYS A 169 7.76 10.68 -15.86
C LYS A 169 8.65 10.01 -14.82
N ARG A 170 8.19 8.93 -14.19
CA ARG A 170 8.88 8.28 -13.06
C ARG A 170 9.38 6.88 -13.38
N ALA A 171 8.65 6.14 -14.20
CA ALA A 171 8.94 4.76 -14.52
C ALA A 171 8.58 4.46 -15.97
N ARG A 172 9.51 3.90 -16.72
CA ARG A 172 9.25 3.41 -18.08
C ARG A 172 8.48 2.10 -18.04
N GLN A 173 7.57 1.90 -18.99
CA GLN A 173 6.72 0.71 -19.04
C GLN A 173 7.52 -0.59 -19.15
N GLU A 174 8.63 -0.57 -19.90
CA GLU A 174 9.50 -1.74 -20.11
C GLU A 174 10.15 -2.21 -18.80
N HIS A 175 10.45 -1.28 -17.89
CA HIS A 175 11.10 -1.55 -16.60
C HIS A 175 10.10 -1.79 -15.46
N TYR A 176 8.92 -1.18 -15.55
CA TYR A 176 7.92 -1.25 -14.49
C TYR A 176 6.49 -1.34 -15.06
N PRO A 177 6.07 -2.52 -15.55
CA PRO A 177 4.80 -2.66 -16.27
C PRO A 177 3.55 -2.55 -15.38
N ALA A 178 3.65 -2.85 -14.08
CA ALA A 178 2.49 -2.95 -13.18
C ALA A 178 1.63 -1.67 -13.11
N PRO A 179 2.17 -0.45 -12.96
CA PRO A 179 1.34 0.75 -12.97
C PRO A 179 0.53 0.93 -14.25
N TYR A 180 1.10 0.54 -15.39
CA TYR A 180 0.42 0.63 -16.69
C TYR A 180 -0.68 -0.42 -16.81
N ALA A 181 -0.45 -1.63 -16.32
CA ALA A 181 -1.48 -2.67 -16.25
C ALA A 181 -2.65 -2.22 -15.36
N ILE A 182 -2.40 -1.62 -14.19
CA ILE A 182 -3.44 -1.06 -13.32
C ILE A 182 -4.30 -0.04 -14.06
N ILE A 183 -3.67 0.91 -14.78
CA ILE A 183 -4.38 1.95 -15.54
C ILE A 183 -5.24 1.30 -16.63
N ASP A 184 -4.69 0.35 -17.39
CA ASP A 184 -5.38 -0.28 -18.51
C ASP A 184 -6.52 -1.18 -18.06
N ILE A 185 -6.31 -2.01 -17.03
CA ILE A 185 -7.36 -2.87 -16.46
C ILE A 185 -8.51 -2.01 -15.92
N TRP A 186 -8.19 -0.93 -15.20
CA TRP A 186 -9.23 -0.03 -14.71
C TRP A 186 -9.98 0.67 -15.84
N ALA A 187 -9.26 1.26 -16.81
CA ALA A 187 -9.86 2.12 -17.82
C ALA A 187 -10.61 1.35 -18.90
N LYS A 188 -10.08 0.19 -19.33
CA LYS A 188 -10.59 -0.59 -20.49
C LYS A 188 -11.46 -1.76 -20.06
N HIS A 189 -11.20 -2.32 -18.87
CA HIS A 189 -11.80 -3.56 -18.39
C HIS A 189 -12.55 -3.39 -17.06
N ASN A 190 -12.88 -2.15 -16.72
CA ASN A 190 -13.64 -1.79 -15.51
C ASN A 190 -13.06 -2.38 -14.21
N GLY A 191 -11.75 -2.49 -14.11
CA GLY A 191 -11.06 -3.05 -12.95
C GLY A 191 -11.08 -4.58 -12.86
N ASN A 192 -11.63 -5.27 -13.86
CA ASN A 192 -11.66 -6.74 -13.92
C ASN A 192 -10.45 -7.26 -14.71
N ALA A 193 -9.47 -7.83 -14.02
CA ALA A 193 -8.28 -8.39 -14.63
C ALA A 193 -8.55 -9.71 -15.39
N LEU A 194 -9.65 -10.42 -15.07
CA LEU A 194 -9.97 -11.72 -15.71
C LEU A 194 -10.32 -11.58 -17.20
N VAL A 195 -10.79 -10.41 -17.62
CA VAL A 195 -11.12 -10.14 -19.04
C VAL A 195 -9.93 -9.54 -19.81
N ALA A 196 -8.75 -9.50 -19.20
CA ALA A 196 -7.50 -9.03 -19.80
C ALA A 196 -6.35 -10.00 -19.48
N PRO A 197 -6.45 -11.28 -19.89
CA PRO A 197 -5.48 -12.31 -19.53
C PRO A 197 -4.06 -11.98 -19.99
N GLU A 198 -3.88 -11.29 -21.10
CA GLU A 198 -2.59 -10.85 -21.61
C GLU A 198 -1.87 -9.87 -20.66
N LEU A 199 -2.61 -9.01 -19.94
CA LEU A 199 -2.03 -8.11 -18.94
C LEU A 199 -1.64 -8.88 -17.67
N VAL A 200 -2.46 -9.85 -17.25
CA VAL A 200 -2.13 -10.74 -16.12
C VAL A 200 -0.86 -11.53 -16.43
N ASP A 201 -0.81 -12.17 -17.59
CA ASP A 201 0.33 -12.96 -18.05
C ASP A 201 1.60 -12.11 -18.16
N GLY A 202 1.49 -10.90 -18.69
CA GLY A 202 2.59 -9.96 -18.79
C GLY A 202 3.19 -9.58 -17.42
N ILE A 203 2.37 -9.45 -16.39
CA ILE A 203 2.83 -9.17 -15.03
C ILE A 203 3.44 -10.42 -14.39
N VAL A 204 2.80 -11.59 -14.50
CA VAL A 204 3.31 -12.85 -13.93
C VAL A 204 4.68 -13.22 -14.53
N ARG A 205 4.86 -13.02 -15.83
CA ARG A 205 6.13 -13.29 -16.53
C ARG A 205 7.17 -12.18 -16.32
N SER A 206 6.77 -11.04 -15.74
CA SER A 206 7.67 -9.89 -15.58
C SER A 206 8.86 -10.21 -14.67
N PRO A 207 10.11 -10.02 -15.13
CA PRO A 207 11.27 -10.08 -14.26
C PRO A 207 11.19 -9.07 -13.10
N THR A 208 10.54 -7.93 -13.33
CA THR A 208 10.37 -6.87 -12.33
C THR A 208 9.55 -7.36 -11.15
N ALA A 209 8.39 -7.99 -11.38
CA ALA A 209 7.55 -8.54 -10.32
C ALA A 209 8.33 -9.57 -9.48
N ARG A 210 8.94 -10.55 -10.14
CA ARG A 210 9.75 -11.58 -9.48
C ARG A 210 10.90 -11.00 -8.65
N ASN A 211 11.62 -10.03 -9.18
CA ASN A 211 12.74 -9.41 -8.50
C ASN A 211 12.28 -8.56 -7.30
N LEU A 212 11.16 -7.83 -7.42
CA LEU A 212 10.62 -7.03 -6.31
C LEU A 212 10.10 -7.91 -5.17
N VAL A 213 9.44 -9.03 -5.48
CA VAL A 213 9.05 -10.02 -4.46
C VAL A 213 10.29 -10.59 -3.77
N ARG A 214 11.34 -10.92 -4.53
CA ARG A 214 12.63 -11.36 -3.95
C ARG A 214 13.24 -10.31 -3.03
N VAL A 215 13.29 -9.04 -3.47
CA VAL A 215 13.80 -7.91 -2.65
C VAL A 215 12.99 -7.75 -1.38
N PHE A 216 11.66 -7.89 -1.45
CA PHE A 216 10.80 -7.86 -0.27
C PHE A 216 11.24 -8.91 0.77
N PHE A 217 11.41 -10.17 0.38
CA PHE A 217 11.86 -11.22 1.31
C PHE A 217 13.26 -11.00 1.84
N LEU A 218 14.17 -10.47 1.02
CA LEU A 218 15.53 -10.11 1.48
C LEU A 218 15.48 -9.00 2.54
N GLN A 219 14.60 -7.99 2.37
CA GLN A 219 14.40 -6.94 3.36
C GLN A 219 13.79 -7.47 4.66
N GLU A 220 12.80 -8.37 4.57
CA GLU A 220 12.21 -9.00 5.76
C GLU A 220 13.24 -9.86 6.50
N ARG A 221 14.07 -10.63 5.78
CA ARG A 221 15.18 -11.38 6.37
C ARG A 221 16.19 -10.45 7.04
N LEU A 222 16.54 -9.33 6.41
CA LEU A 222 17.45 -8.35 6.98
C LEU A 222 16.90 -7.75 8.29
N LYS A 223 15.59 -7.45 8.35
CA LYS A 223 14.94 -6.95 9.56
C LYS A 223 14.89 -8.00 10.68
N SER A 224 14.96 -9.29 10.35
CA SER A 224 14.99 -10.38 11.34
C SER A 224 16.38 -10.61 11.92
N PHE A 225 17.44 -10.17 11.25
CA PHE A 225 18.80 -10.19 11.82
C PHE A 225 18.87 -9.28 13.05
N GLY A 226 19.15 -9.81 14.20
CA GLY A 226 19.13 -9.07 15.48
C GLY A 226 17.86 -9.24 16.29
N LYS A 227 16.85 -9.93 15.77
CA LYS A 227 15.80 -10.54 16.59
C LYS A 227 16.29 -11.94 16.98
N SER A 228 17.28 -12.04 17.85
CA SER A 228 17.62 -13.32 18.46
C SER A 228 16.50 -13.71 19.41
N ASP A 229 16.11 -14.99 19.43
CA ASP A 229 15.21 -15.55 20.46
C ASP A 229 15.85 -15.50 21.87
N ASP A 230 17.13 -15.16 21.91
CA ASP A 230 17.88 -14.94 23.13
C ASP A 230 17.50 -13.56 23.72
N LYS A 231 16.65 -13.59 24.72
CA LYS A 231 16.23 -12.43 25.54
C LYS A 231 17.37 -11.86 26.40
N SER A 232 18.61 -12.16 26.09
CA SER A 232 19.79 -11.57 26.74
C SER A 232 19.91 -10.10 26.34
N GLY A 233 19.07 -9.28 27.01
CA GLY A 233 19.21 -7.83 27.08
C GLY A 233 19.00 -7.07 25.78
N ASP A 234 17.91 -6.31 25.70
CA ASP A 234 17.73 -5.23 24.72
C ASP A 234 18.98 -4.32 24.73
N PHE A 235 19.95 -4.63 23.85
CA PHE A 235 21.09 -3.75 23.67
C PHE A 235 20.60 -2.43 23.10
N LYS A 236 20.62 -1.39 23.92
CA LYS A 236 20.36 -0.01 23.50
C LYS A 236 21.69 0.72 23.38
N ALA A 237 22.12 0.99 22.16
CA ALA A 237 23.26 1.84 21.94
C ALA A 237 23.06 3.19 22.64
N LYS A 238 24.00 3.61 23.47
CA LYS A 238 24.02 4.93 24.12
C LYS A 238 25.09 5.84 23.54
N ARG A 239 26.15 5.25 23.01
CA ARG A 239 27.30 5.95 22.44
C ARG A 239 27.59 5.39 21.04
N VAL A 240 27.86 6.29 20.12
CA VAL A 240 28.21 5.96 18.73
C VAL A 240 29.51 6.67 18.38
N HIS A 241 30.45 5.96 17.80
CA HIS A 241 31.64 6.52 17.23
C HIS A 241 31.60 6.40 15.71
N VAL A 242 31.67 7.54 15.02
CA VAL A 242 31.66 7.61 13.56
C VAL A 242 33.03 7.94 13.06
N VAL A 243 33.60 7.08 12.22
CA VAL A 243 34.89 7.28 11.56
C VAL A 243 34.66 7.75 10.13
N GLY A 244 35.16 8.93 9.81
CA GLY A 244 34.97 9.63 8.54
C GLY A 244 33.93 10.74 8.66
N ALA A 245 34.37 12.00 8.55
CA ALA A 245 33.51 13.20 8.66
C ALA A 245 33.09 13.78 7.30
N GLY A 246 33.11 12.97 6.23
CA GLY A 246 32.58 13.34 4.94
C GLY A 246 31.05 13.61 5.02
N VAL A 247 30.42 13.82 3.87
CA VAL A 247 28.97 14.12 3.82
C VAL A 247 28.19 13.04 4.56
N MET A 248 28.37 11.78 4.20
CA MET A 248 27.60 10.66 4.78
C MET A 248 27.92 10.44 6.27
N GLY A 249 29.19 10.43 6.67
CA GLY A 249 29.56 10.22 8.07
C GLY A 249 29.12 11.38 8.96
N GLY A 250 29.22 12.60 8.49
CA GLY A 250 28.69 13.78 9.19
C GLY A 250 27.18 13.70 9.39
N ASP A 251 26.42 13.30 8.37
CA ASP A 251 24.96 13.19 8.43
C ASP A 251 24.51 12.03 9.35
N ILE A 252 25.24 10.89 9.34
CA ILE A 252 25.04 9.78 10.28
C ILE A 252 25.27 10.25 11.72
N ALA A 253 26.36 10.97 11.98
CA ALA A 253 26.69 11.50 13.29
C ALA A 253 25.59 12.46 13.80
N ALA A 254 25.16 13.41 12.94
CA ALA A 254 24.08 14.34 13.24
C ALA A 254 22.76 13.62 13.55
N TRP A 255 22.40 12.63 12.75
CA TRP A 255 21.18 11.85 12.95
C TRP A 255 21.20 11.05 14.25
N CYS A 256 22.34 10.41 14.59
CA CYS A 256 22.49 9.72 15.86
C CYS A 256 22.36 10.67 17.05
N ALA A 257 22.96 11.86 16.98
CA ALA A 257 22.84 12.90 18.02
C ALA A 257 21.39 13.39 18.17
N LEU A 258 20.68 13.62 17.07
CA LEU A 258 19.28 14.00 17.05
C LEU A 258 18.38 12.94 17.73
N ARG A 259 18.78 11.65 17.65
CA ARG A 259 18.11 10.53 18.33
C ARG A 259 18.50 10.36 19.80
N GLY A 260 19.27 11.30 20.37
CA GLY A 260 19.67 11.31 21.77
C GLY A 260 20.87 10.43 22.13
N LEU A 261 21.63 9.97 21.13
CA LEU A 261 22.86 9.22 21.35
C LEU A 261 24.04 10.18 21.61
N THR A 262 24.97 9.78 22.47
CA THR A 262 26.27 10.47 22.59
C THR A 262 27.13 10.08 21.38
N VAL A 263 27.55 11.06 20.58
CA VAL A 263 28.28 10.80 19.34
C VAL A 263 29.68 11.39 19.41
N THR A 264 30.66 10.61 18.96
CA THR A 264 32.00 11.11 18.64
C THR A 264 32.23 10.94 17.14
N LEU A 265 32.81 11.97 16.52
CA LEU A 265 33.10 12.01 15.10
C LEU A 265 34.61 12.16 14.93
N GLN A 266 35.22 11.25 14.15
CA GLN A 266 36.63 11.22 13.86
C GLN A 266 36.90 11.35 12.37
N ASP A 267 37.93 12.13 12.01
CA ASP A 267 38.55 12.14 10.67
C ASP A 267 40.05 12.45 10.80
N GLN A 268 40.74 12.47 9.68
CA GLN A 268 42.19 12.72 9.61
C GLN A 268 42.61 14.12 10.11
N SER A 269 41.72 15.11 10.00
CA SER A 269 41.96 16.49 10.46
C SER A 269 40.67 17.18 10.91
N MET A 270 40.82 18.23 11.74
CA MET A 270 39.70 19.06 12.17
C MET A 270 39.03 19.83 11.01
N GLU A 271 39.79 20.15 9.97
CA GLU A 271 39.29 20.83 8.77
C GLU A 271 38.23 19.97 8.04
N ARG A 272 38.36 18.64 8.10
CA ARG A 272 37.36 17.72 7.56
C ARG A 272 36.13 17.57 8.49
N ILE A 273 36.31 17.69 9.79
CA ILE A 273 35.24 17.56 10.78
C ILE A 273 34.35 18.84 10.83
N ALA A 274 34.98 20.01 10.75
CA ALA A 274 34.28 21.29 10.91
C ALA A 274 33.10 21.49 9.94
N PRO A 275 33.16 21.16 8.64
CA PRO A 275 32.04 21.24 7.72
C PRO A 275 30.88 20.33 8.11
N ALA A 276 31.15 19.14 8.65
CA ALA A 276 30.14 18.20 9.10
C ALA A 276 29.37 18.78 10.31
N ILE A 277 30.06 19.32 11.28
CA ILE A 277 29.46 20.00 12.46
C ILE A 277 28.62 21.21 12.03
N LYS A 278 29.12 22.00 11.07
CA LYS A 278 28.38 23.17 10.54
C LYS A 278 27.07 22.78 9.85
N ARG A 279 27.04 21.64 9.15
CA ARG A 279 25.80 21.12 8.51
C ARG A 279 24.82 20.54 9.52
N ALA A 280 25.31 20.06 10.66
CA ALA A 280 24.47 19.43 11.70
C ALA A 280 23.76 20.44 12.61
N ARG A 281 24.14 21.71 12.57
CA ARG A 281 23.50 22.85 13.29
C ARG A 281 22.35 23.46 12.49
#